data_60eaa907670f6aa91dcde28c6d59f610
#
_entry.id   60eaa907670f6aa91dcde28c6d59f610
#
_cell.length_a   1.000
_cell.length_b   1.000
_cell.length_c   1.000
_cell.angle_alpha   90.00
_cell.angle_beta   90.00
_cell.angle_gamma   90.00
#
_symmetry.space_group_name_H-M   'P 1'
#
loop_
_entity.id
_entity.type
_entity.pdbx_description
1 polymer ?
#
loop_
_entity_poly.entity_id
_entity_poly.type
_entity_poly.pdbx_seq_one_letter_code
_entity_poly.pdbx_strand_id
1 'polypeptide(L)'
;MRSFDWVLYLLVFTVVVGTLFANERSADAPEPPPTMLESDGPTLPPPSILDEQILVQVDEPKDGIGTAFAVNTKGDWVTARHVVDGCNSVGLLIAPDQYVPAARVTVDPDHDLALISTGRSPAAVKLDLDSPLRVGAEGYHVGYPQGRPGEVATRLLSRSKLITRGRRDGQEPILAWAEIGRTQGLTGTLGGISGGPVFDKNGGVRGVIVAESPRRGRIYTAAPSSVEAFLTSLNVPITEGPHEPFTANTYGPQSDNARRRLQVVKVACQVRP
;
A
#
# COMPACT_ATOMS: atom_id res chain seq x y z
N MET A 1 24.61 -40.22 25.27
CA MET A 1 24.64 -39.66 23.92
C MET A 1 23.26 -39.33 23.33
N ARG A 2 22.11 -39.69 23.97
CA ARG A 2 20.75 -39.42 23.41
C ARG A 2 20.12 -38.06 23.76
N SER A 3 20.67 -37.31 24.71
CA SER A 3 20.13 -36.00 25.10
C SER A 3 20.65 -34.83 24.26
N PHE A 4 21.76 -35.01 23.56
CA PHE A 4 22.35 -33.94 22.71
C PHE A 4 21.61 -33.82 21.38
N ASP A 5 21.10 -34.91 20.83
CA ASP A 5 20.36 -34.91 19.56
C ASP A 5 19.04 -34.16 19.68
N TRP A 6 18.37 -34.24 20.81
CA TRP A 6 17.08 -33.56 21.05
C TRP A 6 17.21 -32.04 21.09
N VAL A 7 18.27 -31.53 21.68
CA VAL A 7 18.58 -30.08 21.70
C VAL A 7 18.88 -29.57 20.28
N LEU A 8 19.61 -30.38 19.47
CA LEU A 8 19.89 -30.04 18.09
C LEU A 8 18.62 -30.01 17.23
N TYR A 9 17.71 -31.00 17.39
CA TYR A 9 16.43 -31.00 16.69
C TYR A 9 15.53 -29.85 17.10
N LEU A 10 15.50 -29.46 18.39
CA LEU A 10 14.76 -28.31 18.88
C LEU A 10 15.31 -27.00 18.31
N LEU A 11 16.64 -26.89 18.22
CA LEU A 11 17.29 -25.70 17.68
C LEU A 11 17.06 -25.57 16.16
N VAL A 12 17.17 -26.67 15.40
CA VAL A 12 16.83 -26.71 13.98
C VAL A 12 15.36 -26.41 13.75
N PHE A 13 14.46 -27.00 14.56
CA PHE A 13 13.02 -26.76 14.45
C PHE A 13 12.67 -25.28 14.75
N THR A 14 13.25 -24.68 15.80
CA THR A 14 13.04 -23.25 16.12
C THR A 14 13.58 -22.33 15.03
N VAL A 15 14.73 -22.67 14.40
CA VAL A 15 15.27 -21.89 13.30
C VAL A 15 14.37 -22.02 12.05
N VAL A 16 13.93 -23.24 11.71
CA VAL A 16 13.05 -23.46 10.55
C VAL A 16 11.70 -22.80 10.74
N VAL A 17 11.10 -22.95 11.94
CA VAL A 17 9.83 -22.30 12.26
C VAL A 17 10.01 -20.79 12.27
N GLY A 18 11.10 -20.27 12.87
CA GLY A 18 11.41 -18.84 12.88
C GLY A 18 11.58 -18.24 11.47
N THR A 19 12.21 -18.98 10.54
CA THR A 19 12.36 -18.52 9.14
C THR A 19 11.05 -18.56 8.37
N LEU A 20 10.20 -19.56 8.61
CA LEU A 20 8.87 -19.63 7.99
C LEU A 20 7.96 -18.47 8.42
N PHE A 21 8.02 -18.08 9.70
CA PHE A 21 7.23 -16.97 10.23
C PHE A 21 7.86 -15.58 9.94
N ALA A 22 9.19 -15.49 9.80
CA ALA A 22 9.84 -14.23 9.41
C ALA A 22 9.46 -13.79 7.99
N ASN A 23 9.13 -14.73 7.12
CA ASN A 23 8.89 -14.46 5.69
C ASN A 23 7.53 -13.79 5.40
N GLU A 24 6.60 -13.72 6.37
CA GLU A 24 5.30 -13.07 6.14
C GLU A 24 5.36 -11.53 6.12
N ARG A 25 6.46 -10.93 6.60
CA ARG A 25 6.63 -9.48 6.69
C ARG A 25 7.84 -8.95 5.91
N SER A 26 8.55 -9.83 5.25
CA SER A 26 9.74 -9.51 4.47
C SER A 26 9.57 -9.87 3.01
N ALA A 27 10.15 -9.06 2.14
CA ALA A 27 10.20 -9.28 0.72
C ALA A 27 11.62 -9.08 0.20
N ASP A 28 12.00 -9.83 -0.81
CA ASP A 28 13.24 -9.63 -1.53
C ASP A 28 12.98 -8.69 -2.71
N ALA A 29 13.55 -7.49 -2.64
CA ALA A 29 13.39 -6.44 -3.62
C ALA A 29 14.77 -5.99 -4.14
N PRO A 30 15.18 -6.54 -5.29
CA PRO A 30 16.46 -6.17 -5.88
C PRO A 30 16.46 -4.72 -6.36
N GLU A 31 17.64 -4.14 -6.45
CA GLU A 31 17.82 -2.83 -7.05
C GLU A 31 17.23 -2.80 -8.47
N PRO A 32 16.38 -1.82 -8.79
CA PRO A 32 15.84 -1.68 -10.12
C PRO A 32 16.94 -1.28 -11.11
N PRO A 33 16.82 -1.65 -12.37
CA PRO A 33 17.80 -1.28 -13.38
C PRO A 33 17.92 0.25 -13.47
N PRO A 34 19.10 0.79 -13.78
CA PRO A 34 19.30 2.22 -13.95
C PRO A 34 18.36 2.74 -15.04
N THR A 35 17.63 3.80 -14.73
CA THR A 35 16.71 4.45 -15.66
C THR A 35 17.34 5.73 -16.20
N MET A 36 17.11 6.02 -17.48
CA MET A 36 17.54 7.29 -18.10
C MET A 36 16.62 8.47 -17.78
N LEU A 37 15.54 8.24 -17.01
CA LEU A 37 14.61 9.30 -16.62
C LEU A 37 15.22 10.10 -15.47
N GLU A 38 15.29 11.42 -15.64
CA GLU A 38 15.65 12.34 -14.55
C GLU A 38 14.68 12.17 -13.37
N SER A 39 15.24 12.06 -12.17
CA SER A 39 14.45 11.86 -10.95
C SER A 39 13.66 13.10 -10.52
N ASP A 40 13.96 14.27 -11.04
CA ASP A 40 13.38 15.55 -10.66
C ASP A 40 13.02 16.40 -11.91
N GLY A 41 12.22 15.84 -12.80
CA GLY A 41 11.68 16.55 -13.95
C GLY A 41 10.77 17.74 -13.60
N PRO A 42 10.11 18.35 -14.59
CA PRO A 42 9.23 19.50 -14.36
C PRO A 42 8.08 19.14 -13.41
N THR A 43 7.57 20.14 -12.70
CA THR A 43 6.34 19.98 -11.90
C THR A 43 5.21 19.46 -12.78
N LEU A 44 4.43 18.50 -12.25
CA LEU A 44 3.25 18.00 -12.95
C LEU A 44 2.31 19.17 -13.26
N PRO A 45 1.80 19.24 -14.51
CA PRO A 45 0.79 20.24 -14.87
C PRO A 45 -0.47 20.09 -13.99
N PRO A 46 -1.30 21.14 -13.88
CA PRO A 46 -2.58 21.04 -13.21
C PRO A 46 -3.48 19.98 -13.87
N PRO A 47 -4.50 19.45 -13.16
CA PRO A 47 -5.48 18.52 -13.74
C PRO A 47 -6.13 19.09 -15.01
N SER A 48 -6.31 18.25 -16.00
CA SER A 48 -6.84 18.62 -17.32
C SER A 48 -7.98 17.70 -17.75
N ILE A 49 -8.88 18.20 -18.61
CA ILE A 49 -9.88 17.36 -19.27
C ILE A 49 -9.24 16.32 -20.22
N LEU A 50 -8.00 16.58 -20.63
CA LEU A 50 -7.22 15.71 -21.52
C LEU A 50 -6.43 14.62 -20.77
N ASP A 51 -6.49 14.60 -19.42
CA ASP A 51 -5.84 13.56 -18.64
C ASP A 51 -6.36 12.18 -19.05
N GLU A 52 -5.44 11.20 -19.18
CA GLU A 52 -5.77 9.82 -19.56
C GLU A 52 -6.85 9.25 -18.61
N GLN A 53 -7.87 8.62 -19.19
CA GLN A 53 -8.94 7.98 -18.43
C GLN A 53 -8.66 6.49 -18.29
N ILE A 54 -8.71 6.00 -17.07
CA ILE A 54 -8.53 4.60 -16.71
C ILE A 54 -9.88 4.06 -16.27
N LEU A 55 -10.46 3.16 -17.07
CA LEU A 55 -11.75 2.54 -16.78
C LEU A 55 -11.55 1.30 -15.91
N VAL A 56 -12.25 1.26 -14.78
CA VAL A 56 -12.30 0.11 -13.86
C VAL A 56 -13.75 -0.31 -13.64
N GLN A 57 -14.01 -1.60 -13.80
CA GLN A 57 -15.29 -2.20 -13.45
C GLN A 57 -15.32 -2.51 -11.95
N VAL A 58 -16.36 -2.02 -11.26
CA VAL A 58 -16.61 -2.34 -9.85
C VAL A 58 -17.58 -3.50 -9.78
N ASP A 59 -17.06 -4.67 -9.41
CA ASP A 59 -17.85 -5.91 -9.27
C ASP A 59 -18.57 -5.97 -7.92
N GLU A 60 -19.40 -7.02 -7.75
CA GLU A 60 -19.98 -7.35 -6.45
C GLU A 60 -18.91 -7.68 -5.40
N PRO A 61 -19.16 -7.36 -4.11
CA PRO A 61 -18.23 -7.65 -3.05
C PRO A 61 -17.93 -9.15 -2.95
N LYS A 62 -16.67 -9.48 -2.71
CA LYS A 62 -16.19 -10.85 -2.49
C LYS A 62 -15.09 -10.85 -1.44
N ASP A 63 -14.85 -12.01 -0.86
CA ASP A 63 -13.70 -12.19 0.01
C ASP A 63 -12.42 -11.75 -0.69
N GLY A 64 -11.58 -11.03 0.02
CA GLY A 64 -10.39 -10.46 -0.57
C GLY A 64 -9.36 -10.02 0.45
N ILE A 65 -8.23 -9.65 -0.09
CA ILE A 65 -7.11 -9.09 0.66
C ILE A 65 -6.72 -7.74 0.06
N GLY A 66 -6.19 -6.88 0.92
CA GLY A 66 -5.62 -5.61 0.54
C GLY A 66 -4.53 -5.19 1.50
N THR A 67 -4.19 -3.93 1.44
CA THR A 67 -3.18 -3.29 2.28
C THR A 67 -3.79 -2.04 2.93
N ALA A 68 -3.33 -1.71 4.13
CA ALA A 68 -3.63 -0.45 4.80
C ALA A 68 -2.37 0.11 5.47
N PHE A 69 -2.37 1.40 5.76
CA PHE A 69 -1.29 2.03 6.51
C PHE A 69 -1.84 2.98 7.59
N ALA A 70 -1.14 3.04 8.73
CA ALA A 70 -1.55 3.85 9.87
C ALA A 70 -1.20 5.33 9.67
N VAL A 71 -2.16 6.23 9.92
CA VAL A 71 -1.97 7.69 9.83
C VAL A 71 -1.82 8.36 11.19
N ASN A 72 -2.04 7.61 12.27
CA ASN A 72 -1.81 8.05 13.64
C ASN A 72 -1.63 6.84 14.57
N THR A 73 -1.37 7.08 15.85
CA THR A 73 -1.26 6.04 16.87
C THR A 73 -2.58 5.72 17.58
N LYS A 74 -3.68 6.38 17.20
CA LYS A 74 -5.01 6.13 17.76
C LYS A 74 -5.75 4.98 17.08
N GLY A 75 -5.15 4.39 16.03
CA GLY A 75 -5.70 3.24 15.32
C GLY A 75 -6.50 3.58 14.08
N ASP A 76 -6.19 4.71 13.44
CA ASP A 76 -6.78 5.07 12.16
C ASP A 76 -5.84 4.67 11.01
N TRP A 77 -6.40 3.91 10.07
CA TRP A 77 -5.70 3.31 8.94
C TRP A 77 -6.37 3.68 7.64
N VAL A 78 -5.59 4.12 6.68
CA VAL A 78 -6.08 4.40 5.32
C VAL A 78 -5.89 3.17 4.45
N THR A 79 -6.88 2.90 3.60
CA THR A 79 -6.87 1.87 2.57
C THR A 79 -7.66 2.32 1.34
N ALA A 80 -7.67 1.53 0.28
CA ALA A 80 -8.59 1.76 -0.84
C ALA A 80 -10.02 1.30 -0.48
N ARG A 81 -11.03 2.04 -0.95
CA ARG A 81 -12.43 1.74 -0.68
C ARG A 81 -12.81 0.33 -1.17
N HIS A 82 -12.43 -0.03 -2.40
CA HIS A 82 -12.78 -1.32 -2.98
C HIS A 82 -12.24 -2.53 -2.20
N VAL A 83 -11.25 -2.32 -1.30
CA VAL A 83 -10.72 -3.37 -0.40
C VAL A 83 -11.71 -3.71 0.71
N VAL A 84 -12.53 -2.75 1.15
CA VAL A 84 -13.38 -2.88 2.34
C VAL A 84 -14.86 -2.64 2.10
N ASP A 85 -15.24 -2.08 0.94
CA ASP A 85 -16.62 -1.74 0.64
C ASP A 85 -17.47 -2.99 0.39
N GLY A 86 -18.51 -3.18 1.21
CA GLY A 86 -19.39 -4.34 1.18
C GLY A 86 -18.88 -5.54 1.98
N CYS A 87 -17.77 -5.44 2.72
CA CYS A 87 -17.33 -6.48 3.63
C CYS A 87 -18.22 -6.57 4.86
N ASN A 88 -18.60 -7.79 5.27
CA ASN A 88 -19.28 -8.03 6.54
C ASN A 88 -18.32 -7.94 7.73
N SER A 89 -17.05 -8.30 7.52
CA SER A 89 -15.99 -8.12 8.50
C SER A 89 -14.70 -7.71 7.82
N VAL A 90 -13.96 -6.82 8.50
CA VAL A 90 -12.65 -6.33 8.07
C VAL A 90 -11.67 -6.57 9.21
N GLY A 91 -10.52 -7.17 8.91
CA GLY A 91 -9.46 -7.43 9.88
C GLY A 91 -8.09 -6.98 9.38
N LEU A 92 -7.27 -6.46 10.29
CA LEU A 92 -5.89 -6.07 10.05
C LEU A 92 -4.94 -7.13 10.60
N LEU A 93 -4.09 -7.71 9.77
CA LEU A 93 -3.10 -8.71 10.18
C LEU A 93 -1.93 -8.01 10.91
N ILE A 94 -1.79 -8.28 12.19
CA ILE A 94 -0.74 -7.69 13.06
C ILE A 94 0.38 -8.67 13.41
N ALA A 95 0.11 -9.97 13.32
CA ALA A 95 1.06 -11.07 13.47
C ALA A 95 0.59 -12.24 12.60
N PRO A 96 1.41 -13.29 12.38
CA PRO A 96 0.95 -14.49 11.70
C PRO A 96 -0.37 -14.98 12.32
N ASP A 97 -1.39 -15.17 11.49
CA ASP A 97 -2.74 -15.63 11.87
C ASP A 97 -3.46 -14.80 12.95
N GLN A 98 -2.96 -13.59 13.27
CA GLN A 98 -3.57 -12.69 14.26
C GLN A 98 -4.15 -11.45 13.57
N TYR A 99 -5.47 -11.36 13.56
CA TYR A 99 -6.20 -10.22 13.03
C TYR A 99 -6.80 -9.37 14.14
N VAL A 100 -6.63 -8.05 14.03
CA VAL A 100 -7.40 -7.08 14.82
C VAL A 100 -8.63 -6.71 14.01
N PRO A 101 -9.85 -6.95 14.52
CA PRO A 101 -11.05 -6.55 13.82
C PRO A 101 -11.17 -5.03 13.75
N ALA A 102 -11.68 -4.51 12.63
CA ALA A 102 -12.06 -3.12 12.52
C ALA A 102 -13.23 -2.83 13.47
N ALA A 103 -13.09 -1.78 14.29
CA ALA A 103 -14.20 -1.27 15.09
C ALA A 103 -15.18 -0.47 14.21
N ARG A 104 -14.66 0.20 13.19
CA ARG A 104 -15.45 0.96 12.20
C ARG A 104 -14.70 1.02 10.88
N VAL A 105 -15.46 1.01 9.79
CA VAL A 105 -14.99 1.32 8.43
C VAL A 105 -15.80 2.49 7.92
N THR A 106 -15.12 3.53 7.43
CA THR A 106 -15.75 4.70 6.81
C THR A 106 -15.21 4.84 5.40
N VAL A 107 -16.08 4.80 4.41
CA VAL A 107 -15.70 4.93 2.98
C VAL A 107 -15.88 6.37 2.51
N ASP A 108 -14.98 6.82 1.64
CA ASP A 108 -15.14 8.11 0.95
C ASP A 108 -16.26 8.00 -0.10
N PRO A 109 -17.24 8.92 -0.14
CA PRO A 109 -18.29 8.89 -1.16
C PRO A 109 -17.77 9.17 -2.57
N ASP A 110 -16.70 9.97 -2.71
CA ASP A 110 -16.26 10.52 -3.98
C ASP A 110 -15.01 9.82 -4.54
N HIS A 111 -14.15 9.28 -3.65
CA HIS A 111 -12.88 8.65 -4.04
C HIS A 111 -12.82 7.18 -3.66
N ASP A 112 -11.88 6.45 -4.25
CA ASP A 112 -11.59 5.06 -3.87
C ASP A 112 -10.71 5.01 -2.60
N LEU A 113 -11.18 5.64 -1.53
CA LEU A 113 -10.53 5.73 -0.23
C LEU A 113 -11.43 5.22 0.88
N ALA A 114 -10.84 4.66 1.92
CA ALA A 114 -11.53 4.29 3.15
C ALA A 114 -10.64 4.44 4.38
N LEU A 115 -11.27 4.68 5.52
CA LEU A 115 -10.64 4.71 6.84
C LEU A 115 -11.12 3.50 7.64
N ILE A 116 -10.17 2.71 8.13
CA ILE A 116 -10.39 1.64 9.09
C ILE A 116 -9.99 2.17 10.45
N SER A 117 -10.91 2.12 11.43
CA SER A 117 -10.60 2.49 12.81
C SER A 117 -10.51 1.25 13.68
N THR A 118 -9.41 1.16 14.45
CA THR A 118 -9.17 0.16 15.49
C THR A 118 -8.94 0.87 16.83
N GLY A 119 -8.61 0.18 17.89
CA GLY A 119 -8.38 0.85 19.18
C GLY A 119 -7.05 1.60 19.27
N ARG A 120 -6.05 1.19 18.47
CA ARG A 120 -4.72 1.80 18.42
C ARG A 120 -3.89 1.22 17.26
N SER A 121 -2.81 1.92 16.89
CA SER A 121 -1.75 1.44 16.01
C SER A 121 -0.37 1.72 16.63
N PRO A 122 0.62 0.84 16.45
CA PRO A 122 1.93 0.99 17.09
C PRO A 122 2.74 2.18 16.58
N ALA A 123 2.64 2.46 15.28
CA ALA A 123 3.34 3.56 14.62
C ALA A 123 2.56 4.05 13.40
N ALA A 124 2.64 5.34 13.12
CA ALA A 124 2.09 5.94 11.89
C ALA A 124 3.16 6.06 10.82
N VAL A 125 2.75 6.22 9.55
CA VAL A 125 3.62 6.71 8.49
C VAL A 125 3.75 8.23 8.58
N LYS A 126 4.75 8.79 7.91
CA LYS A 126 4.79 10.23 7.60
C LYS A 126 3.95 10.47 6.34
N LEU A 127 3.02 11.42 6.38
CA LEU A 127 2.32 11.89 5.19
C LEU A 127 3.05 13.10 4.60
N ASP A 128 3.22 13.14 3.29
CA ASP A 128 3.68 14.30 2.53
C ASP A 128 2.68 14.57 1.40
N LEU A 129 1.61 15.29 1.71
CA LEU A 129 0.51 15.54 0.79
C LEU A 129 0.63 16.88 0.06
N ASP A 130 1.51 17.80 0.54
CA ASP A 130 1.64 19.17 0.07
C ASP A 130 2.80 19.40 -0.91
N SER A 131 3.87 18.60 -0.82
CA SER A 131 5.06 18.79 -1.66
C SER A 131 4.73 18.69 -3.15
N PRO A 132 5.34 19.53 -4.01
CA PRO A 132 5.08 19.52 -5.44
C PRO A 132 5.37 18.15 -6.08
N LEU A 133 4.45 17.68 -6.91
CA LEU A 133 4.64 16.48 -7.72
C LEU A 133 5.46 16.81 -8.96
N ARG A 134 6.46 15.98 -9.29
CA ARG A 134 7.34 16.15 -10.45
C ARG A 134 7.32 14.93 -11.33
N VAL A 135 7.35 15.13 -12.63
CA VAL A 135 7.53 14.04 -13.61
C VAL A 135 8.87 13.35 -13.32
N GLY A 136 8.90 12.02 -13.36
CA GLY A 136 10.10 11.23 -13.06
C GLY A 136 10.39 11.04 -11.57
N ALA A 137 9.64 11.70 -10.65
CA ALA A 137 9.83 11.49 -9.21
C ALA A 137 9.69 10.00 -8.85
N GLU A 138 10.56 9.55 -7.94
CA GLU A 138 10.56 8.17 -7.45
C GLU A 138 9.35 7.90 -6.56
N GLY A 139 8.76 6.72 -6.74
CA GLY A 139 7.69 6.21 -5.90
C GLY A 139 7.94 4.76 -5.52
N TYR A 140 7.78 4.44 -4.23
CA TYR A 140 7.98 3.11 -3.68
C TYR A 140 6.67 2.62 -3.08
N HIS A 141 6.00 1.73 -3.83
CA HIS A 141 4.70 1.18 -3.46
C HIS A 141 4.91 -0.02 -2.56
N VAL A 142 4.28 0.00 -1.40
CA VAL A 142 4.50 -1.03 -0.37
C VAL A 142 3.17 -1.69 0.01
N GLY A 143 3.16 -3.02 0.10
CA GLY A 143 1.95 -3.73 0.51
C GLY A 143 2.09 -5.23 0.53
N TYR A 144 0.98 -5.90 0.22
CA TYR A 144 0.85 -7.36 0.22
C TYR A 144 0.29 -7.88 -1.10
N PRO A 145 1.01 -7.68 -2.24
CA PRO A 145 0.60 -8.23 -3.52
C PRO A 145 0.46 -9.76 -3.39
N GLN A 146 -0.63 -10.31 -3.94
CA GLN A 146 -0.95 -11.74 -3.87
C GLN A 146 -0.96 -12.29 -2.42
N GLY A 147 -1.20 -11.42 -1.42
CA GLY A 147 -1.24 -11.76 -0.01
C GLY A 147 0.11 -11.92 0.67
N ARG A 148 1.21 -11.66 -0.02
CA ARG A 148 2.59 -11.74 0.49
C ARG A 148 3.23 -10.35 0.59
N PRO A 149 4.20 -10.14 1.49
CA PRO A 149 4.99 -8.92 1.48
C PRO A 149 5.57 -8.64 0.09
N GLY A 150 5.45 -7.40 -0.37
CA GLY A 150 6.00 -7.00 -1.65
C GLY A 150 6.01 -5.49 -1.83
N GLU A 151 6.90 -5.03 -2.69
CA GLU A 151 7.07 -3.64 -3.05
C GLU A 151 7.38 -3.49 -4.54
N VAL A 152 7.11 -2.28 -5.03
CA VAL A 152 7.35 -1.91 -6.42
C VAL A 152 7.97 -0.53 -6.46
N ALA A 153 9.12 -0.40 -7.11
CA ALA A 153 9.75 0.87 -7.43
C ALA A 153 9.19 1.43 -8.74
N THR A 154 8.91 2.72 -8.76
CA THR A 154 8.25 3.38 -9.90
C THR A 154 8.80 4.77 -10.16
N ARG A 155 8.39 5.34 -11.31
CA ARG A 155 8.56 6.75 -11.66
C ARG A 155 7.20 7.38 -11.97
N LEU A 156 6.95 8.58 -11.42
CA LEU A 156 5.73 9.34 -11.67
C LEU A 156 5.70 9.80 -13.13
N LEU A 157 4.62 9.49 -13.82
CA LEU A 157 4.45 9.84 -15.25
C LEU A 157 3.56 11.07 -15.44
N SER A 158 2.35 11.01 -14.89
CA SER A 158 1.31 11.98 -15.21
C SER A 158 0.17 11.95 -14.19
N ARG A 159 -0.71 12.94 -14.29
CA ARG A 159 -2.07 12.84 -13.77
C ARG A 159 -2.91 11.99 -14.72
N SER A 160 -3.91 11.33 -14.17
CA SER A 160 -4.92 10.57 -14.90
C SER A 160 -6.26 10.67 -14.15
N LYS A 161 -7.32 10.10 -14.71
CA LYS A 161 -8.63 9.99 -14.09
C LYS A 161 -9.04 8.54 -13.98
N LEU A 162 -9.43 8.11 -12.80
CA LEU A 162 -10.08 6.81 -12.62
C LEU A 162 -11.56 6.98 -12.89
N ILE A 163 -12.07 6.19 -13.84
CA ILE A 163 -13.49 6.11 -14.15
C ILE A 163 -13.99 4.76 -13.67
N THR A 164 -14.85 4.75 -12.67
CA THR A 164 -15.48 3.53 -12.17
C THR A 164 -16.86 3.34 -12.80
N ARG A 165 -17.21 2.09 -13.10
CA ARG A 165 -18.53 1.67 -13.62
C ARG A 165 -18.97 0.38 -12.95
N GLY A 166 -20.28 0.13 -12.93
CA GLY A 166 -20.86 -1.09 -12.36
C GLY A 166 -21.59 -0.80 -11.07
N ARG A 167 -21.30 -1.51 -9.99
CA ARG A 167 -21.96 -1.30 -8.71
C ARG A 167 -21.83 0.14 -8.18
N ARG A 168 -20.77 0.84 -8.58
CA ARG A 168 -20.55 2.26 -8.31
C ARG A 168 -20.03 2.95 -9.56
N ASP A 169 -20.67 4.02 -9.93
CA ASP A 169 -20.20 4.95 -10.96
C ASP A 169 -19.51 6.14 -10.30
N GLY A 170 -18.38 6.55 -10.86
CA GLY A 170 -17.60 7.66 -10.32
C GLY A 170 -16.45 8.09 -11.22
N GLN A 171 -15.86 9.22 -10.86
CA GLN A 171 -14.68 9.75 -11.50
C GLN A 171 -13.82 10.45 -10.45
N GLU A 172 -12.54 10.13 -10.38
CA GLU A 172 -11.61 10.73 -9.44
C GLU A 172 -10.24 11.01 -10.04
N PRO A 173 -9.50 12.03 -9.52
CA PRO A 173 -8.14 12.30 -9.95
C PRO A 173 -7.17 11.26 -9.35
N ILE A 174 -6.30 10.71 -10.21
CA ILE A 174 -5.27 9.76 -9.82
C ILE A 174 -3.92 10.16 -10.41
N LEU A 175 -2.85 9.53 -9.90
CA LEU A 175 -1.51 9.62 -10.45
C LEU A 175 -1.14 8.31 -11.12
N ALA A 176 -0.50 8.40 -12.29
CA ALA A 176 0.02 7.26 -13.04
C ALA A 176 1.53 7.12 -12.82
N TRP A 177 1.97 5.91 -12.47
CA TRP A 177 3.34 5.56 -12.17
C TRP A 177 3.82 4.46 -13.12
N ALA A 178 5.04 4.59 -13.69
CA ALA A 178 5.68 3.52 -14.44
C ALA A 178 6.50 2.64 -13.50
N GLU A 179 6.27 1.35 -13.56
CA GLU A 179 7.07 0.37 -12.83
C GLU A 179 8.49 0.29 -13.41
N ILE A 180 9.49 0.26 -12.53
CA ILE A 180 10.91 0.12 -12.87
C ILE A 180 11.57 -1.07 -12.14
N GLY A 181 10.94 -1.61 -11.12
CA GLY A 181 11.41 -2.77 -10.36
C GLY A 181 10.36 -3.25 -9.37
N ARG A 182 10.44 -4.52 -8.97
CA ARG A 182 9.57 -5.13 -7.96
C ARG A 182 10.28 -6.23 -7.19
N THR A 183 9.68 -6.67 -6.09
CA THR A 183 10.11 -7.85 -5.33
C THR A 183 10.45 -9.02 -6.24
N GLN A 184 11.57 -9.69 -5.96
CA GLN A 184 12.01 -10.84 -6.73
C GLN A 184 10.96 -11.97 -6.69
N GLY A 185 10.69 -12.56 -7.86
CA GLY A 185 9.70 -13.63 -8.00
C GLY A 185 8.24 -13.16 -8.01
N LEU A 186 7.95 -11.87 -7.78
CA LEU A 186 6.61 -11.31 -7.91
C LEU A 186 6.29 -11.10 -9.40
N THR A 187 5.46 -11.95 -9.96
CA THR A 187 5.06 -11.91 -11.37
C THR A 187 3.55 -11.69 -11.53
N GLY A 188 3.13 -11.19 -12.69
CA GLY A 188 1.72 -10.97 -13.01
C GLY A 188 1.11 -9.79 -12.26
N THR A 189 -0.09 -9.99 -11.71
CA THR A 189 -0.88 -8.96 -11.01
C THR A 189 -0.32 -8.64 -9.64
N LEU A 190 -0.53 -7.39 -9.22
CA LEU A 190 -0.22 -6.90 -7.87
C LEU A 190 -1.46 -6.95 -6.94
N GLY A 191 -2.53 -7.67 -7.32
CA GLY A 191 -3.75 -7.79 -6.51
C GLY A 191 -3.43 -8.06 -5.02
N GLY A 192 -4.01 -7.25 -4.13
CA GLY A 192 -3.69 -7.24 -2.69
C GLY A 192 -2.75 -6.10 -2.26
N ILE A 193 -2.04 -5.42 -3.19
CA ILE A 193 -1.30 -4.20 -2.89
C ILE A 193 -2.22 -2.98 -2.74
N SER A 194 -3.44 -3.05 -3.28
CA SER A 194 -4.46 -2.01 -3.19
C SER A 194 -4.66 -1.52 -1.76
N GLY A 195 -4.75 -0.22 -1.57
CA GLY A 195 -4.81 0.44 -0.27
C GLY A 195 -3.44 0.68 0.38
N GLY A 196 -2.37 0.15 -0.19
CA GLY A 196 -1.00 0.41 0.26
C GLY A 196 -0.55 1.83 -0.06
N PRO A 197 0.45 2.35 0.69
CA PRO A 197 1.04 3.66 0.46
C PRO A 197 2.02 3.65 -0.72
N VAL A 198 2.19 4.79 -1.38
CA VAL A 198 3.37 5.10 -2.17
C VAL A 198 4.25 6.07 -1.39
N PHE A 199 5.46 5.65 -1.06
CA PHE A 199 6.46 6.49 -0.41
C PHE A 199 7.30 7.23 -1.45
N ASP A 200 7.68 8.46 -1.17
CA ASP A 200 8.69 9.19 -1.92
C ASP A 200 10.11 8.87 -1.41
N LYS A 201 11.11 9.47 -2.04
CA LYS A 201 12.53 9.32 -1.66
C LYS A 201 12.84 9.77 -0.22
N ASN A 202 12.01 10.62 0.40
CA ASN A 202 12.19 11.12 1.77
C ASN A 202 11.42 10.27 2.80
N GLY A 203 10.73 9.20 2.38
CA GLY A 203 9.91 8.35 3.24
C GLY A 203 8.55 8.94 3.60
N GLY A 204 8.10 9.97 2.88
CA GLY A 204 6.76 10.52 3.00
C GLY A 204 5.77 9.80 2.07
N VAL A 205 4.56 9.55 2.54
CA VAL A 205 3.49 8.95 1.74
C VAL A 205 2.84 10.00 0.85
N ARG A 206 2.82 9.71 -0.46
CA ARG A 206 2.31 10.59 -1.53
C ARG A 206 0.95 10.18 -2.09
N GLY A 207 0.37 9.08 -1.64
CA GLY A 207 -0.92 8.59 -2.14
C GLY A 207 -1.20 7.16 -1.74
N VAL A 208 -2.37 6.67 -2.16
CA VAL A 208 -2.92 5.35 -1.88
C VAL A 208 -3.07 4.57 -3.18
N ILE A 209 -2.59 3.33 -3.24
CA ILE A 209 -2.71 2.48 -4.42
C ILE A 209 -4.18 2.11 -4.63
N VAL A 210 -4.73 2.43 -5.81
CA VAL A 210 -6.14 2.18 -6.15
C VAL A 210 -6.33 1.28 -7.37
N ALA A 211 -5.36 1.21 -8.28
CA ALA A 211 -5.46 0.38 -9.47
C ALA A 211 -4.10 0.01 -10.05
N GLU A 212 -4.09 -0.96 -10.93
CA GLU A 212 -2.93 -1.36 -11.73
C GLU A 212 -3.29 -1.64 -13.18
N SER A 213 -2.29 -1.59 -14.04
CA SER A 213 -2.37 -2.07 -15.42
C SER A 213 -1.13 -2.93 -15.72
N PRO A 214 -1.16 -4.25 -15.42
CA PRO A 214 0.01 -5.13 -15.53
C PRO A 214 0.60 -5.16 -16.93
N ARG A 215 -0.24 -5.13 -17.97
CA ARG A 215 0.22 -5.14 -19.38
C ARG A 215 1.01 -3.89 -19.77
N ARG A 216 0.77 -2.77 -19.07
CA ARG A 216 1.44 -1.49 -19.32
C ARG A 216 2.56 -1.21 -18.31
N GLY A 217 2.76 -2.09 -17.31
CA GLY A 217 3.68 -1.85 -16.20
C GLY A 217 3.32 -0.55 -15.46
N ARG A 218 2.03 -0.36 -15.10
CA ARG A 218 1.56 0.85 -14.46
C ARG A 218 0.83 0.57 -13.16
N ILE A 219 1.07 1.45 -12.19
CA ILE A 219 0.34 1.52 -10.94
C ILE A 219 -0.33 2.89 -10.87
N TYR A 220 -1.51 2.94 -10.30
CA TYR A 220 -2.28 4.17 -10.11
C TYR A 220 -2.54 4.40 -8.63
N THR A 221 -2.38 5.66 -8.20
CA THR A 221 -2.66 6.06 -6.82
C THR A 221 -3.66 7.19 -6.77
N ALA A 222 -4.50 7.22 -5.75
CA ALA A 222 -5.27 8.41 -5.40
C ALA A 222 -4.32 9.60 -5.25
N ALA A 223 -4.75 10.77 -5.71
CA ALA A 223 -3.95 11.98 -5.62
C ALA A 223 -3.76 12.42 -4.15
N PRO A 224 -2.63 13.04 -3.78
CA PRO A 224 -2.42 13.55 -2.41
C PRO A 224 -3.56 14.43 -1.92
N SER A 225 -4.09 15.32 -2.77
CA SER A 225 -5.23 16.18 -2.43
C SER A 225 -6.53 15.43 -2.09
N SER A 226 -6.77 14.27 -2.71
CA SER A 226 -7.93 13.43 -2.37
C SER A 226 -7.76 12.80 -1.00
N VAL A 227 -6.54 12.32 -0.67
CA VAL A 227 -6.23 11.77 0.65
C VAL A 227 -6.36 12.84 1.73
N GLU A 228 -5.83 14.03 1.49
CA GLU A 228 -5.92 15.17 2.41
C GLU A 228 -7.38 15.58 2.66
N ALA A 229 -8.16 15.76 1.59
CA ALA A 229 -9.57 16.12 1.68
C ALA A 229 -10.36 15.08 2.49
N PHE A 230 -10.14 13.80 2.23
CA PHE A 230 -10.79 12.70 2.95
C PHE A 230 -10.46 12.72 4.45
N LEU A 231 -9.18 12.77 4.82
CA LEU A 231 -8.75 12.79 6.23
C LEU A 231 -9.26 14.05 6.95
N THR A 232 -9.23 15.19 6.29
CA THR A 232 -9.75 16.47 6.82
C THR A 232 -11.25 16.40 7.05
N SER A 233 -12.03 15.84 6.11
CA SER A 233 -13.50 15.72 6.24
C SER A 233 -13.93 14.90 7.45
N LEU A 234 -13.08 13.94 7.86
CA LEU A 234 -13.31 13.09 9.02
C LEU A 234 -12.66 13.62 10.31
N ASN A 235 -11.97 14.76 10.25
CA ASN A 235 -11.18 15.32 11.36
C ASN A 235 -10.17 14.29 11.93
N VAL A 236 -9.54 13.49 11.06
CA VAL A 236 -8.55 12.49 11.47
C VAL A 236 -7.28 13.19 11.92
N PRO A 237 -6.83 13.01 13.17
CA PRO A 237 -5.55 13.57 13.60
C PRO A 237 -4.41 12.83 12.91
N ILE A 238 -3.54 13.55 12.23
CA ILE A 238 -2.34 13.00 11.61
C ILE A 238 -1.20 13.06 12.63
N THR A 239 -0.46 11.96 12.77
CA THR A 239 0.75 11.90 13.61
C THR A 239 1.93 11.51 12.74
N GLU A 240 2.98 12.31 12.76
CA GLU A 240 4.21 11.96 12.07
C GLU A 240 4.91 10.80 12.81
N GLY A 241 5.10 9.69 12.09
CA GLY A 241 5.79 8.50 12.58
C GLY A 241 7.26 8.46 12.17
N PRO A 242 8.02 7.48 12.67
CA PRO A 242 9.38 7.25 12.24
C PRO A 242 9.41 6.90 10.75
N HIS A 243 10.26 7.58 10.01
CA HIS A 243 10.45 7.41 8.57
C HIS A 243 11.94 7.42 8.23
N GLU A 244 12.27 6.70 7.16
CA GLU A 244 13.62 6.60 6.62
C GLU A 244 13.56 6.88 5.13
N PRO A 245 14.60 7.46 4.54
CA PRO A 245 14.66 7.67 3.09
C PRO A 245 14.58 6.36 2.31
N PHE A 246 13.82 6.38 1.23
CA PHE A 246 13.77 5.29 0.26
C PHE A 246 14.70 5.59 -0.90
N THR A 247 15.43 4.59 -1.34
CA THR A 247 16.27 4.65 -2.54
C THR A 247 16.11 3.36 -3.34
N ALA A 248 16.59 3.32 -4.57
CA ALA A 248 16.64 2.12 -5.38
C ALA A 248 17.28 0.92 -4.65
N ASN A 249 18.30 1.17 -3.80
CA ASN A 249 19.03 0.13 -3.08
C ASN A 249 18.43 -0.23 -1.73
N THR A 250 17.55 0.60 -1.17
CA THR A 250 17.05 0.43 0.20
C THR A 250 15.55 0.20 0.29
N TYR A 251 14.80 0.31 -0.84
CA TYR A 251 13.34 0.24 -0.78
C TYR A 251 12.81 -1.11 -0.25
N GLY A 252 13.47 -2.23 -0.51
CA GLY A 252 13.12 -3.52 0.07
C GLY A 252 13.25 -3.52 1.61
N PRO A 253 14.46 -3.29 2.17
CA PRO A 253 14.65 -3.20 3.62
C PRO A 253 13.78 -2.15 4.30
N GLN A 254 13.53 -0.98 3.69
CA GLN A 254 12.66 0.06 4.26
C GLN A 254 11.19 -0.35 4.25
N SER A 255 10.74 -1.02 3.20
CA SER A 255 9.40 -1.60 3.14
C SER A 255 9.18 -2.66 4.23
N ASP A 256 10.18 -3.50 4.45
CA ASP A 256 10.17 -4.48 5.54
C ASP A 256 10.15 -3.81 6.92
N ASN A 257 10.88 -2.71 7.09
CA ASN A 257 10.83 -1.92 8.32
C ASN A 257 9.42 -1.36 8.57
N ALA A 258 8.77 -0.80 7.54
CA ALA A 258 7.41 -0.29 7.66
C ALA A 258 6.41 -1.40 8.05
N ARG A 259 6.55 -2.60 7.48
CA ARG A 259 5.73 -3.77 7.84
C ARG A 259 6.03 -4.27 9.28
N ARG A 260 7.31 -4.39 9.67
CA ARG A 260 7.69 -4.81 11.04
C ARG A 260 7.20 -3.84 12.10
N ARG A 261 7.20 -2.53 11.82
CA ARG A 261 6.66 -1.49 12.71
C ARG A 261 5.13 -1.42 12.70
N LEU A 262 4.47 -2.27 11.89
CA LEU A 262 3.03 -2.22 11.65
C LEU A 262 2.56 -0.84 11.15
N GLN A 263 3.39 -0.11 10.44
CA GLN A 263 2.99 1.09 9.72
C GLN A 263 2.19 0.73 8.47
N VAL A 264 2.51 -0.44 7.85
CA VAL A 264 1.81 -1.03 6.71
C VAL A 264 1.39 -2.45 7.08
N VAL A 265 0.12 -2.77 6.91
CA VAL A 265 -0.47 -4.05 7.31
C VAL A 265 -1.34 -4.65 6.21
N LYS A 266 -1.49 -5.98 6.22
CA LYS A 266 -2.43 -6.69 5.35
C LYS A 266 -3.85 -6.53 5.89
N VAL A 267 -4.80 -6.28 4.99
CA VAL A 267 -6.23 -6.22 5.26
C VAL A 267 -6.89 -7.48 4.74
N ALA A 268 -7.78 -8.07 5.52
CA ALA A 268 -8.68 -9.12 5.08
C ALA A 268 -10.13 -8.61 5.08
N CYS A 269 -10.82 -8.81 3.98
CA CYS A 269 -12.25 -8.59 3.83
C CYS A 269 -12.96 -9.95 3.77
N GLN A 270 -14.02 -10.11 4.51
CA GLN A 270 -14.89 -11.27 4.43
C GLN A 270 -16.32 -10.80 4.12
N VAL A 271 -16.92 -11.44 3.13
CA VAL A 271 -18.32 -11.23 2.71
C VAL A 271 -19.07 -12.50 3.05
N ARG A 272 -20.17 -12.37 3.78
CA ARG A 272 -21.02 -13.52 4.06
C ARG A 272 -21.88 -13.81 2.82
N PRO A 273 -22.05 -15.07 2.43
CA PRO A 273 -22.95 -15.47 1.37
C PRO A 273 -24.41 -15.16 1.69
#